data_fe70ddf3ca409a5c0d10d7a8faecf0cf
#
_entry.id   fe70ddf3ca409a5c0d10d7a8faecf0cf
#
_cell.length_a   1.000
_cell.length_b   1.000
_cell.length_c   1.000
_cell.angle_alpha   90.00
_cell.angle_beta   90.00
_cell.angle_gamma   90.00
#
_symmetry.space_group_name_H-M   'P 1'
#
loop_
_entity.id
_entity.type
_entity.pdbx_description
1 polymer ?
#
loop_
_entity_poly.entity_id
_entity_poly.type
_entity_poly.pdbx_seq_one_letter_code
_entity_poly.pdbx_strand_id
1 'polypeptide(L)'
;GRDPRFYKTVLCNGDTWMNSTIQSYEGGKDGAGTTGATTTGYYLKKYMNETVSLAPSNEKKKPHHFIIFRYAEILLNYAEAMDAWKDADYTDNDHPLSARAALNQVRAAADMPAITTSGDAFTESVRRERRVELAFEDHRFWDIRRWKIGDKTKAIYLSLIHI
;
A
#
# COMPACT_ATOMS: atom_id res chain seq x y z
N GLY A 1 11.15 11.73 -4.80
CA GLY A 1 10.64 10.50 -5.38
C GLY A 1 9.43 10.00 -4.61
N ARG A 2 8.69 9.05 -5.18
CA ARG A 2 7.59 8.37 -4.50
C ARG A 2 8.16 7.22 -3.67
N ASP A 3 7.35 6.73 -2.71
CA ASP A 3 7.63 5.50 -1.97
C ASP A 3 7.89 4.34 -2.95
N PRO A 4 8.98 3.55 -2.79
CA PRO A 4 9.33 2.45 -3.70
C PRO A 4 8.22 1.40 -3.85
N ARG A 5 7.40 1.20 -2.80
CA ARG A 5 6.27 0.27 -2.81
C ARG A 5 5.17 0.68 -3.80
N PHE A 6 5.10 1.97 -4.16
CA PHE A 6 4.16 2.43 -5.19
C PHE A 6 4.33 1.64 -6.48
N TYR A 7 5.56 1.50 -6.98
CA TYR A 7 5.88 0.80 -8.23
C TYR A 7 5.73 -0.73 -8.15
N LYS A 8 5.57 -1.26 -6.93
CA LYS A 8 5.27 -2.68 -6.70
C LYS A 8 3.77 -2.94 -6.54
N THR A 9 3.02 -1.91 -6.21
CA THR A 9 1.59 -2.00 -5.87
C THR A 9 0.68 -1.66 -7.04
N VAL A 10 1.05 -0.64 -7.84
CA VAL A 10 0.24 -0.18 -8.98
C VAL A 10 1.06 -0.03 -10.25
N LEU A 11 0.38 -0.10 -11.38
CA LEU A 11 0.89 0.30 -12.69
C LEU A 11 0.30 1.67 -13.02
N CYS A 12 1.12 2.53 -13.60
CA CYS A 12 0.72 3.85 -14.05
C CYS A 12 1.11 4.08 -15.51
N ASN A 13 0.71 5.21 -16.04
CA ASN A 13 1.05 5.60 -17.40
C ASN A 13 2.56 5.52 -17.65
N GLY A 14 2.95 4.87 -18.76
CA GLY A 14 4.34 4.67 -19.14
C GLY A 14 4.99 3.40 -18.57
N ASP A 15 4.37 2.71 -17.60
CA ASP A 15 4.89 1.44 -17.11
C ASP A 15 4.76 0.34 -18.16
N THR A 16 5.63 -0.65 -18.08
CA THR A 16 5.56 -1.84 -18.94
C THR A 16 4.85 -2.97 -18.19
N TRP A 17 3.90 -3.62 -18.86
CA TRP A 17 3.21 -4.82 -18.42
C TRP A 17 3.01 -5.81 -19.56
N MET A 18 3.41 -7.05 -19.40
CA MET A 18 3.30 -8.12 -20.42
C MET A 18 3.83 -7.68 -21.80
N ASN A 19 5.01 -7.04 -21.83
CA ASN A 19 5.65 -6.49 -23.02
C ASN A 19 4.87 -5.36 -23.72
N SER A 20 3.92 -4.73 -23.04
CA SER A 20 3.14 -3.62 -23.55
C SER A 20 3.25 -2.42 -22.63
N THR A 21 3.42 -1.22 -23.19
CA THR A 21 3.43 0.02 -22.40
C THR A 21 1.99 0.42 -22.05
N ILE A 22 1.74 0.74 -20.78
CA ILE A 22 0.48 1.27 -20.31
C ILE A 22 0.30 2.71 -20.81
N GLN A 23 -0.85 2.98 -21.42
CA GLN A 23 -1.23 4.29 -21.96
C GLN A 23 -2.54 4.73 -21.35
N SER A 24 -2.51 5.12 -20.06
CA SER A 24 -3.69 5.46 -19.28
C SER A 24 -4.11 6.94 -19.37
N TYR A 25 -3.52 7.70 -20.27
CA TYR A 25 -3.93 9.07 -20.58
C TYR A 25 -5.21 9.10 -21.44
N GLU A 26 -5.83 10.27 -21.54
CA GLU A 26 -7.02 10.47 -22.36
C GLU A 26 -6.73 10.18 -23.84
N GLY A 27 -7.53 9.29 -24.44
CA GLY A 27 -7.29 8.80 -25.82
C GLY A 27 -6.25 7.67 -25.94
N GLY A 28 -5.56 7.32 -24.86
CA GLY A 28 -4.67 6.17 -24.84
C GLY A 28 -5.42 4.84 -24.85
N LYS A 29 -4.75 3.76 -25.26
CA LYS A 29 -5.37 2.42 -25.37
C LYS A 29 -5.89 1.87 -24.03
N ASP A 30 -5.33 2.32 -22.90
CA ASP A 30 -5.68 1.93 -21.55
C ASP A 30 -6.30 3.10 -20.77
N GLY A 31 -6.73 4.16 -21.48
CA GLY A 31 -7.31 5.37 -20.91
C GLY A 31 -8.78 5.24 -20.57
N ALA A 32 -9.29 6.19 -19.79
CA ALA A 32 -10.70 6.26 -19.42
C ALA A 32 -11.60 6.27 -20.67
N GLY A 33 -12.66 5.47 -20.66
CA GLY A 33 -13.56 5.30 -21.82
C GLY A 33 -13.22 4.09 -22.71
N THR A 34 -12.05 3.49 -22.57
CA THR A 34 -11.72 2.23 -23.23
C THR A 34 -12.32 1.05 -22.46
N THR A 35 -12.80 0.01 -23.17
CA THR A 35 -13.36 -1.18 -22.53
C THR A 35 -12.36 -1.85 -21.60
N GLY A 36 -12.73 -2.01 -20.33
CA GLY A 36 -11.86 -2.59 -19.30
C GLY A 36 -10.86 -1.62 -18.66
N ALA A 37 -10.83 -0.36 -19.07
CA ALA A 37 -9.96 0.62 -18.47
C ALA A 37 -10.44 1.06 -17.08
N THR A 38 -9.47 1.43 -16.22
CA THR A 38 -9.75 2.04 -14.92
C THR A 38 -10.13 3.51 -15.08
N THR A 39 -11.00 3.99 -14.19
CA THR A 39 -11.37 5.41 -14.13
C THR A 39 -10.31 6.29 -13.48
N THR A 40 -9.32 5.69 -12.79
CA THR A 40 -8.29 6.42 -12.03
C THR A 40 -6.97 6.58 -12.77
N GLY A 41 -6.80 5.91 -13.91
CA GLY A 41 -5.52 5.84 -14.63
C GLY A 41 -4.46 4.94 -13.97
N TYR A 42 -4.81 4.26 -12.86
CA TYR A 42 -3.93 3.31 -12.16
C TYR A 42 -4.50 1.91 -12.22
N TYR A 43 -3.63 0.92 -12.41
CA TYR A 43 -3.98 -0.50 -12.45
C TYR A 43 -3.33 -1.23 -11.28
N LEU A 44 -4.02 -2.22 -10.73
CA LEU A 44 -3.46 -3.06 -9.68
C LEU A 44 -2.33 -3.93 -10.25
N LYS A 45 -1.15 -3.86 -9.60
CA LYS A 45 0.01 -4.71 -9.88
C LYS A 45 0.22 -5.75 -8.79
N LYS A 46 0.00 -5.35 -7.54
CA LYS A 46 0.12 -6.24 -6.37
C LYS A 46 -0.78 -7.47 -6.59
N TYR A 47 -0.26 -8.66 -6.31
CA TYR A 47 -0.89 -9.96 -6.57
C TYR A 47 -0.98 -10.38 -8.04
N MET A 48 -0.64 -9.53 -8.99
CA MET A 48 -0.66 -9.90 -10.41
C MET A 48 0.63 -10.59 -10.82
N ASN A 49 0.50 -11.51 -11.78
CA ASN A 49 1.65 -12.25 -12.33
C ASN A 49 1.60 -12.19 -13.86
N GLU A 50 2.61 -11.61 -14.47
CA GLU A 50 2.70 -11.41 -15.94
C GLU A 50 2.74 -12.73 -16.74
N THR A 51 3.06 -13.85 -16.09
CA THR A 51 3.10 -15.16 -16.74
C THR A 51 1.74 -15.87 -16.75
N VAL A 52 0.72 -15.31 -16.09
CA VAL A 52 -0.65 -15.84 -16.12
C VAL A 52 -1.36 -15.35 -17.38
N SER A 53 -2.05 -16.24 -18.07
CA SER A 53 -2.91 -15.88 -19.20
C SER A 53 -4.24 -16.59 -19.05
N LEU A 54 -5.33 -15.85 -19.22
CA LEU A 54 -6.69 -16.38 -19.24
C LEU A 54 -7.22 -16.53 -20.69
N ALA A 55 -6.39 -16.26 -21.69
CA ALA A 55 -6.77 -16.41 -23.09
C ALA A 55 -7.03 -17.90 -23.41
N PRO A 56 -8.20 -18.27 -23.98
CA PRO A 56 -8.57 -19.65 -24.21
C PRO A 56 -7.56 -20.44 -25.07
N SER A 57 -6.86 -19.74 -25.98
CA SER A 57 -5.85 -20.35 -26.86
C SER A 57 -4.47 -20.50 -26.22
N ASN A 58 -4.22 -19.86 -25.07
CA ASN A 58 -2.93 -19.86 -24.40
C ASN A 58 -3.09 -19.68 -22.89
N GLU A 59 -3.91 -20.56 -22.30
CA GLU A 59 -4.17 -20.51 -20.85
C GLU A 59 -2.92 -20.92 -20.08
N LYS A 60 -2.47 -20.05 -19.16
CA LYS A 60 -1.35 -20.29 -18.23
C LYS A 60 -1.80 -19.99 -16.82
N LYS A 61 -1.87 -21.00 -15.98
CA LYS A 61 -2.25 -20.89 -14.58
C LYS A 61 -1.03 -20.85 -13.68
N LYS A 62 -1.13 -20.10 -12.59
CA LYS A 62 -0.16 -20.09 -11.48
C LYS A 62 -0.90 -20.17 -10.16
N PRO A 63 -0.35 -20.86 -9.15
CA PRO A 63 -0.89 -20.79 -7.81
C PRO A 63 -0.93 -19.33 -7.33
N HIS A 64 -2.03 -18.97 -6.69
CA HIS A 64 -2.18 -17.69 -6.01
C HIS A 64 -2.30 -17.94 -4.53
N HIS A 65 -1.47 -17.26 -3.74
CA HIS A 65 -1.50 -17.34 -2.28
C HIS A 65 -2.28 -16.16 -1.73
N PHE A 66 -3.36 -16.44 -1.03
CA PHE A 66 -4.08 -15.42 -0.28
C PHE A 66 -3.37 -15.22 1.06
N ILE A 67 -2.88 -14.01 1.29
CA ILE A 67 -2.19 -13.63 2.54
C ILE A 67 -3.27 -13.29 3.57
N ILE A 68 -3.36 -14.09 4.63
CA ILE A 68 -4.30 -13.83 5.74
C ILE A 68 -3.70 -12.77 6.66
N PHE A 69 -2.44 -12.92 7.04
CA PHE A 69 -1.64 -11.94 7.78
C PHE A 69 -0.16 -12.16 7.51
N ARG A 70 0.66 -11.17 7.78
CA ARG A 70 2.11 -11.22 7.55
C ARG A 70 2.87 -10.41 8.60
N TYR A 71 4.16 -10.66 8.72
CA TYR A 71 4.99 -10.10 9.79
C TYR A 71 4.96 -8.57 9.84
N ALA A 72 4.91 -7.88 8.70
CA ALA A 72 4.79 -6.42 8.67
C ALA A 72 3.49 -5.93 9.36
N GLU A 73 2.38 -6.65 9.22
CA GLU A 73 1.15 -6.33 9.94
C GLU A 73 1.32 -6.48 11.45
N ILE A 74 1.99 -7.55 11.89
CA ILE A 74 2.25 -7.78 13.32
C ILE A 74 3.10 -6.64 13.89
N LEU A 75 4.16 -6.22 13.19
CA LEU A 75 4.99 -5.09 13.60
C LEU A 75 4.19 -3.78 13.66
N LEU A 76 3.30 -3.53 12.71
CA LEU A 76 2.46 -2.34 12.69
C LEU A 76 1.38 -2.37 13.79
N ASN A 77 0.80 -3.54 14.08
CA ASN A 77 -0.13 -3.72 15.20
C ASN A 77 0.59 -3.47 16.53
N TYR A 78 1.80 -3.99 16.68
CA TYR A 78 2.63 -3.77 17.87
C TYR A 78 3.00 -2.30 18.03
N ALA A 79 3.48 -1.65 16.96
CA ALA A 79 3.84 -0.23 16.99
C ALA A 79 2.66 0.66 17.41
N GLU A 80 1.47 0.39 16.88
CA GLU A 80 0.26 1.13 17.24
C GLU A 80 -0.16 0.89 18.70
N ALA A 81 -0.11 -0.35 19.16
CA ALA A 81 -0.48 -0.71 20.53
C ALA A 81 0.48 -0.10 21.56
N MET A 82 1.79 -0.18 21.31
CA MET A 82 2.81 0.40 22.20
C MET A 82 2.74 1.92 22.27
N ASP A 83 2.56 2.59 21.12
CA ASP A 83 2.38 4.04 21.06
C ASP A 83 1.14 4.50 21.84
N ALA A 84 0.03 3.77 21.69
CA ALA A 84 -1.21 4.07 22.41
C ALA A 84 -1.14 3.78 23.92
N TRP A 85 -0.34 2.79 24.34
CA TRP A 85 -0.20 2.42 25.75
C TRP A 85 0.79 3.30 26.49
N LYS A 86 1.90 3.66 25.87
CA LYS A 86 3.00 4.43 26.46
C LYS A 86 3.43 5.59 25.57
N ASP A 87 4.39 5.33 24.69
CA ASP A 87 4.91 6.26 23.70
C ASP A 87 5.74 5.53 22.61
N ALA A 88 6.26 6.30 21.67
CA ALA A 88 7.01 5.78 20.54
C ALA A 88 8.31 5.06 20.92
N ASP A 89 8.93 5.43 22.03
CA ASP A 89 10.30 5.01 22.40
C ASP A 89 10.35 4.15 23.66
N TYR A 90 9.21 3.91 24.30
CA TYR A 90 9.13 3.10 25.50
C TYR A 90 9.63 1.67 25.27
N THR A 91 10.46 1.20 26.20
CA THR A 91 10.91 -0.19 26.31
C THR A 91 11.05 -0.60 27.78
N ASP A 92 10.87 -1.87 28.03
CA ASP A 92 11.18 -2.53 29.34
C ASP A 92 11.67 -3.95 29.10
N ASN A 93 11.85 -4.72 30.19
CA ASN A 93 12.34 -6.10 30.08
C ASN A 93 11.37 -7.03 29.34
N ASP A 94 10.07 -6.78 29.46
CA ASP A 94 9.02 -7.60 28.81
C ASP A 94 8.74 -7.11 27.39
N HIS A 95 9.04 -5.83 27.09
CA HIS A 95 8.82 -5.17 25.81
C HIS A 95 10.10 -4.49 25.31
N PRO A 96 11.10 -5.30 24.88
CA PRO A 96 12.42 -4.76 24.48
C PRO A 96 12.40 -4.03 23.12
N LEU A 97 11.33 -4.17 22.35
CA LEU A 97 11.15 -3.49 21.06
C LEU A 97 10.25 -2.26 21.26
N SER A 98 10.72 -1.07 20.90
CA SER A 98 9.88 0.14 20.94
C SER A 98 8.93 0.21 19.75
N ALA A 99 7.84 0.99 19.87
CA ALA A 99 6.92 1.27 18.76
C ALA A 99 7.67 1.82 17.54
N ARG A 100 8.60 2.75 17.78
CA ARG A 100 9.43 3.34 16.72
C ARG A 100 10.32 2.32 16.03
N ALA A 101 10.95 1.44 16.81
CA ALA A 101 11.81 0.41 16.25
C ALA A 101 11.01 -0.59 15.39
N ALA A 102 9.82 -0.99 15.83
CA ALA A 102 8.92 -1.86 15.07
C ALA A 102 8.47 -1.20 13.75
N LEU A 103 8.04 0.07 13.80
CA LEU A 103 7.68 0.85 12.61
C LEU A 103 8.86 0.94 11.62
N ASN A 104 10.05 1.25 12.14
CA ASN A 104 11.23 1.44 11.31
C ASN A 104 11.75 0.13 10.70
N GLN A 105 11.48 -1.03 11.29
CA GLN A 105 11.75 -2.32 10.62
C GLN A 105 10.93 -2.47 9.34
N VAL A 106 9.63 -2.13 9.37
CA VAL A 106 8.77 -2.16 8.18
C VAL A 106 9.29 -1.20 7.11
N ARG A 107 9.67 0.01 7.52
CA ARG A 107 10.20 1.03 6.62
C ARG A 107 11.53 0.66 6.00
N ALA A 108 12.44 0.11 6.79
CA ALA A 108 13.74 -0.36 6.30
C ALA A 108 13.60 -1.47 5.24
N ALA A 109 12.65 -2.38 5.41
CA ALA A 109 12.34 -3.41 4.41
C ALA A 109 11.81 -2.85 3.08
N ALA A 110 11.36 -1.59 3.08
CA ALA A 110 10.87 -0.86 1.90
C ALA A 110 11.84 0.22 1.42
N ASP A 111 13.08 0.23 1.87
CA ASP A 111 14.10 1.25 1.57
C ASP A 111 13.66 2.68 1.89
N MET A 112 12.80 2.82 2.93
CA MET A 112 12.29 4.12 3.37
C MET A 112 13.08 4.66 4.57
N PRO A 113 13.32 5.97 4.65
CA PRO A 113 14.02 6.57 5.78
C PRO A 113 13.25 6.36 7.09
N ALA A 114 14.00 6.23 8.19
CA ALA A 114 13.43 6.05 9.52
C ALA A 114 12.56 7.24 9.95
N ILE A 115 11.50 6.95 10.73
CA ILE A 115 10.67 7.94 11.40
C ILE A 115 11.34 8.34 12.71
N THR A 116 11.43 9.65 12.94
CA THR A 116 12.00 10.26 14.15
C THR A 116 11.02 11.13 14.92
N THR A 117 9.80 11.31 14.41
CA THR A 117 8.73 12.10 15.04
C THR A 117 8.23 11.44 16.33
N SER A 118 7.57 12.20 17.22
CA SER A 118 6.98 11.72 18.47
C SER A 118 5.56 12.25 18.64
N GLY A 119 4.82 11.73 19.63
CA GLY A 119 3.44 12.13 19.92
C GLY A 119 2.51 11.91 18.73
N ASP A 120 1.56 12.81 18.52
CA ASP A 120 0.55 12.70 17.45
C ASP A 120 1.16 12.53 16.06
N ALA A 121 2.32 13.15 15.80
CA ALA A 121 3.01 13.01 14.51
C ALA A 121 3.57 11.59 14.30
N PHE A 122 3.95 10.89 15.36
CA PHE A 122 4.33 9.49 15.30
C PHE A 122 3.10 8.61 15.05
N THR A 123 2.03 8.81 15.80
CA THR A 123 0.75 8.10 15.60
C THR A 123 0.26 8.22 14.15
N GLU A 124 0.29 9.42 13.56
CA GLU A 124 -0.09 9.61 12.15
C GLU A 124 0.92 8.94 11.19
N SER A 125 2.18 8.82 11.58
CA SER A 125 3.20 8.07 10.79
C SER A 125 2.90 6.58 10.79
N VAL A 126 2.52 5.98 11.93
CA VAL A 126 2.08 4.57 12.03
C VAL A 126 0.86 4.34 11.13
N ARG A 127 -0.15 5.20 11.21
CA ARG A 127 -1.37 5.11 10.39
C ARG A 127 -1.09 5.21 8.89
N ARG A 128 -0.18 6.11 8.51
CA ARG A 128 0.25 6.27 7.12
C ARG A 128 0.99 5.02 6.64
N GLU A 129 1.89 4.50 7.46
CA GLU A 129 2.66 3.31 7.13
C GLU A 129 1.73 2.11 6.92
N ARG A 130 0.76 1.88 7.82
CA ARG A 130 -0.27 0.83 7.64
C ARG A 130 -1.00 0.99 6.31
N ARG A 131 -1.42 2.21 5.98
CA ARG A 131 -2.15 2.48 4.74
C ARG A 131 -1.34 2.13 3.48
N VAL A 132 -0.04 2.41 3.49
CA VAL A 132 0.86 2.16 2.35
C VAL A 132 1.27 0.71 2.29
N GLU A 133 1.74 0.16 3.41
CA GLU A 133 2.27 -1.19 3.49
C GLU A 133 1.19 -2.25 3.22
N LEU A 134 0.01 -2.09 3.83
CA LEU A 134 -1.11 -3.02 3.73
C LEU A 134 -2.12 -2.63 2.63
N ALA A 135 -1.70 -1.82 1.67
CA ALA A 135 -2.55 -1.44 0.55
C ALA A 135 -3.05 -2.68 -0.21
N PHE A 136 -4.35 -2.74 -0.50
CA PHE A 136 -5.06 -3.86 -1.15
C PHE A 136 -5.05 -5.18 -0.35
N GLU A 137 -4.84 -5.13 0.98
CA GLU A 137 -4.90 -6.27 1.89
C GLU A 137 -6.13 -6.16 2.84
N ASP A 138 -7.18 -5.48 2.44
CA ASP A 138 -8.47 -5.27 3.13
C ASP A 138 -8.42 -4.55 4.49
N HIS A 139 -7.25 -4.06 4.93
CA HIS A 139 -7.08 -3.40 6.23
C HIS A 139 -7.71 -2.01 6.29
N ARG A 140 -7.65 -1.22 5.21
CA ARG A 140 -8.04 0.21 5.23
C ARG A 140 -9.49 0.44 5.66
N PHE A 141 -10.41 -0.42 5.24
CA PHE A 141 -11.83 -0.35 5.61
C PHE A 141 -12.03 -0.42 7.13
N TRP A 142 -11.30 -1.33 7.78
CA TRP A 142 -11.37 -1.53 9.22
C TRP A 142 -10.61 -0.45 9.98
N ASP A 143 -9.44 -0.06 9.53
CA ASP A 143 -8.61 0.99 10.13
C ASP A 143 -9.36 2.33 10.20
N ILE A 144 -10.04 2.75 9.13
CA ILE A 144 -10.85 3.98 9.11
C ILE A 144 -11.93 3.95 10.19
N ARG A 145 -12.57 2.81 10.40
CA ARG A 145 -13.64 2.64 11.39
C ARG A 145 -13.11 2.65 12.81
N ARG A 146 -12.10 1.85 13.11
CA ARG A 146 -11.54 1.77 14.45
C ARG A 146 -10.86 3.06 14.89
N TRP A 147 -10.26 3.82 13.96
CA TRP A 147 -9.70 5.14 14.23
C TRP A 147 -10.74 6.27 14.21
N LYS A 148 -11.99 5.98 13.82
CA LYS A 148 -13.09 6.95 13.71
C LYS A 148 -12.74 8.15 12.81
N ILE A 149 -12.02 7.91 11.73
CA ILE A 149 -11.55 8.94 10.79
C ILE A 149 -12.32 8.96 9.48
N GLY A 150 -13.56 8.45 9.45
CA GLY A 150 -14.40 8.43 8.24
C GLY A 150 -14.56 9.80 7.57
N ASP A 151 -14.64 10.86 8.37
CA ASP A 151 -14.77 12.22 7.84
C ASP A 151 -13.55 12.67 7.02
N LYS A 152 -12.35 12.20 7.37
CA LYS A 152 -11.12 12.49 6.62
C LYS A 152 -11.06 11.78 5.26
N THR A 153 -12.00 10.91 4.95
CA THR A 153 -12.04 10.11 3.71
C THR A 153 -13.19 10.51 2.77
N LYS A 154 -13.92 11.57 3.08
CA LYS A 154 -15.08 12.03 2.28
C LYS A 154 -14.68 12.58 0.92
N ALA A 155 -13.50 13.20 0.82
CA ALA A 155 -13.01 13.75 -0.43
C ALA A 155 -12.02 12.78 -1.08
N ILE A 156 -12.30 12.37 -2.30
CA ILE A 156 -11.39 11.58 -3.15
C ILE A 156 -10.95 12.51 -4.28
N TYR A 157 -9.66 12.79 -4.33
CA TYR A 157 -9.06 13.58 -5.40
C TYR A 157 -8.48 12.63 -6.45
N LEU A 158 -8.97 12.73 -7.67
CA LEU A 158 -8.43 12.04 -8.83
C LEU A 158 -7.43 12.96 -9.55
N SER A 159 -6.29 12.42 -9.91
CA SER A 159 -5.34 13.13 -10.78
C SER A 159 -5.75 12.90 -12.22
N LEU A 160 -6.10 13.97 -12.95
CA LEU A 160 -6.23 13.92 -14.40
C LEU A 160 -4.82 13.89 -14.99
N ILE A 161 -4.53 12.85 -15.77
CA ILE A 161 -3.28 12.74 -16.50
C ILE A 161 -3.53 13.33 -17.89
N HIS A 162 -3.08 14.58 -18.09
CA HIS A 162 -2.97 15.20 -19.41
C HIS A 162 -1.54 15.04 -19.89
N ILE A 163 -1.39 14.69 -21.16
CA ILE A 163 -0.12 14.70 -21.90
C ILE A 163 -0.15 15.87 -22.85
#